data_5236aeafc9748f119f62de9fb1555dcd
#
_entry.id   5236aeafc9748f119f62de9fb1555dcd
#
_cell.length_a   1.000
_cell.length_b   1.000
_cell.length_c   1.000
_cell.angle_alpha   90.00
_cell.angle_beta   90.00
_cell.angle_gamma   90.00
#
_symmetry.space_group_name_H-M   'P 1'
#
loop_
_entity.id
_entity.type
_entity.pdbx_description
1 polymer ?
#
loop_
_entity_poly.entity_id
_entity_poly.type
_entity_poly.pdbx_seq_one_letter_code
_entity_poly.pdbx_strand_id
1 'polypeptide(L)'
;MVYKLVLVDGVEMDLTLDLNEKGFEMFFKPYQIASLDLLWNTDEHLSSRMVWEKVNEMLPGTISRASIINFLNASVENGLLDYIETTGKGGYRRLYTSKLSKPETTKYLSAIVKERLQTL
;
A
#
# COMPACT_ATOMS: atom_id res chain seq x y z
N MET A 1 3.04 18.37 -8.03
CA MET A 1 2.88 18.84 -6.66
C MET A 1 2.40 17.69 -5.79
N VAL A 2 3.05 17.47 -4.67
CA VAL A 2 2.78 16.33 -3.81
C VAL A 2 2.23 16.82 -2.47
N TYR A 3 1.13 16.22 -2.01
CA TYR A 3 0.50 16.55 -0.74
C TYR A 3 0.43 15.31 0.14
N LYS A 4 0.62 15.50 1.45
CA LYS A 4 0.41 14.45 2.44
C LYS A 4 -1.04 14.46 2.87
N LEU A 5 -1.68 13.29 2.89
CA LEU A 5 -3.08 13.15 3.29
C LEU A 5 -3.17 12.82 4.78
N VAL A 6 -4.17 13.42 5.44
CA VAL A 6 -4.49 13.15 6.84
C VAL A 6 -5.97 12.75 6.88
N LEU A 7 -6.29 11.68 7.63
CA LEU A 7 -7.66 11.24 7.78
C LEU A 7 -8.48 12.23 8.63
N VAL A 8 -9.79 12.25 8.39
CA VAL A 8 -10.72 13.20 9.01
C VAL A 8 -10.79 13.05 10.52
N ASP A 9 -10.63 11.84 11.03
CA ASP A 9 -10.64 11.54 12.46
C ASP A 9 -9.31 11.88 13.16
N GLY A 10 -8.40 12.55 12.48
CA GLY A 10 -7.11 12.92 13.03
C GLY A 10 -6.03 11.85 12.91
N VAL A 11 -6.36 10.69 12.33
CA VAL A 11 -5.35 9.67 12.05
C VAL A 11 -4.56 10.10 10.82
N GLU A 12 -3.24 10.21 10.99
CA GLU A 12 -2.36 10.57 9.89
C GLU A 12 -2.19 9.39 8.94
N MET A 13 -2.55 9.59 7.68
CA MET A 13 -2.24 8.65 6.60
C MET A 13 -0.91 9.00 5.99
N ASP A 14 -0.01 8.04 5.93
CA ASP A 14 1.26 8.20 5.22
C ASP A 14 1.06 7.97 3.72
N LEU A 15 0.17 8.78 3.14
CA LEU A 15 -0.11 8.82 1.72
C LEU A 15 0.21 10.19 1.16
N THR A 16 0.73 10.20 -0.05
CA THR A 16 0.96 11.43 -0.80
C THR A 16 -0.03 11.53 -1.95
N LEU A 17 -0.28 12.74 -2.43
CA LEU A 17 -1.09 12.99 -3.60
C LEU A 17 -0.26 13.81 -4.59
N ASP A 18 0.13 13.20 -5.70
CA ASP A 18 0.90 13.85 -6.76
C ASP A 18 -0.04 14.19 -7.92
N LEU A 19 -0.36 15.47 -8.05
CA LEU A 19 -1.28 15.96 -9.07
C LEU A 19 -0.67 15.99 -10.48
N ASN A 20 0.63 15.69 -10.62
CA ASN A 20 1.26 15.54 -11.93
C ASN A 20 1.01 14.16 -12.54
N GLU A 21 0.50 13.22 -11.75
CA GLU A 21 0.23 11.84 -12.15
C GLU A 21 -1.26 11.57 -12.27
N LYS A 22 -1.62 10.38 -12.73
CA LYS A 22 -3.01 9.92 -12.88
C LYS A 22 -3.19 8.54 -12.25
N GLY A 23 -4.41 8.26 -11.84
CA GLY A 23 -4.77 6.96 -11.26
C GLY A 23 -3.99 6.68 -9.98
N PHE A 24 -3.62 5.44 -9.77
CA PHE A 24 -2.88 5.05 -8.56
C PHE A 24 -1.50 5.70 -8.46
N GLU A 25 -0.92 6.12 -9.57
CA GLU A 25 0.37 6.82 -9.56
C GLU A 25 0.31 8.18 -8.86
N MET A 26 -0.89 8.73 -8.70
CA MET A 26 -1.07 9.93 -7.86
C MET A 26 -0.72 9.65 -6.39
N PHE A 27 -0.91 8.44 -5.93
CA PHE A 27 -0.77 8.06 -4.52
C PHE A 27 0.45 7.19 -4.25
N PHE A 28 0.89 6.43 -5.24
CA PHE A 28 1.87 5.36 -5.04
C PHE A 28 2.95 5.38 -6.11
N LYS A 29 4.14 4.99 -5.70
CA LYS A 29 5.27 4.74 -6.60
C LYS A 29 5.06 3.41 -7.34
N PRO A 30 5.75 3.19 -8.47
CA PRO A 30 5.59 1.95 -9.23
C PRO A 30 5.77 0.67 -8.42
N TYR A 31 6.75 0.59 -7.52
CA TYR A 31 6.95 -0.61 -6.71
C TYR A 31 5.81 -0.83 -5.71
N GLN A 32 5.21 0.26 -5.24
CA GLN A 32 4.07 0.21 -4.31
C GLN A 32 2.83 -0.33 -5.03
N ILE A 33 2.57 0.15 -6.24
CA ILE A 33 1.46 -0.34 -7.08
C ILE A 33 1.66 -1.82 -7.40
N ALA A 34 2.88 -2.23 -7.76
CA ALA A 34 3.19 -3.63 -8.03
C ALA A 34 2.94 -4.50 -6.80
N SER A 35 3.30 -4.02 -5.60
CA SER A 35 3.04 -4.74 -4.35
C SER A 35 1.55 -4.92 -4.09
N LEU A 36 0.76 -3.87 -4.31
CA LEU A 36 -0.70 -3.94 -4.16
C LEU A 36 -1.32 -4.87 -5.20
N ASP A 37 -0.87 -4.80 -6.46
CA ASP A 37 -1.37 -5.68 -7.52
C ASP A 37 -1.14 -7.16 -7.20
N LEU A 38 0.01 -7.50 -6.64
CA LEU A 38 0.28 -8.87 -6.21
C LEU A 38 -0.76 -9.34 -5.19
N LEU A 39 -1.06 -8.50 -4.21
CA LEU A 39 -2.00 -8.86 -3.14
C LEU A 39 -3.46 -8.82 -3.59
N TRP A 40 -3.81 -7.95 -4.52
CA TRP A 40 -5.15 -7.92 -5.10
C TRP A 40 -5.46 -9.19 -5.93
N ASN A 41 -4.43 -9.79 -6.51
CA ASN A 41 -4.58 -10.91 -7.43
C ASN A 41 -4.33 -12.28 -6.79
N THR A 42 -4.24 -12.36 -5.47
CA THR A 42 -4.08 -13.62 -4.76
C THR A 42 -4.96 -13.67 -3.52
N ASP A 43 -5.43 -14.85 -3.17
CA ASP A 43 -6.10 -15.10 -1.90
C ASP A 43 -5.10 -15.53 -0.82
N GLU A 44 -3.86 -15.77 -1.19
CA GLU A 44 -2.82 -16.19 -0.26
C GLU A 44 -2.29 -15.00 0.54
N HIS A 45 -1.87 -15.28 1.77
CA HIS A 45 -1.12 -14.34 2.57
C HIS A 45 0.36 -14.42 2.18
N LEU A 46 0.96 -13.29 1.86
CA LEU A 46 2.35 -13.23 1.41
C LEU A 46 3.25 -12.55 2.44
N SER A 47 4.43 -13.13 2.67
CA SER A 47 5.46 -12.48 3.48
C SER A 47 6.07 -11.28 2.73
N SER A 48 6.68 -10.37 3.46
CA SER A 48 7.40 -9.24 2.85
C SER A 48 8.51 -9.72 1.89
N ARG A 49 9.14 -10.83 2.22
CA ARG A 49 10.18 -11.42 1.36
C ARG A 49 9.61 -11.87 0.02
N MET A 50 8.47 -12.55 0.05
CA MET A 50 7.79 -13.00 -1.18
C MET A 50 7.38 -11.82 -2.05
N VAL A 51 6.83 -10.78 -1.43
CA VAL A 51 6.45 -9.55 -2.15
C VAL A 51 7.70 -8.91 -2.75
N TRP A 52 8.76 -8.78 -1.96
CA TRP A 52 10.02 -8.20 -2.40
C TRP A 52 10.61 -8.94 -3.60
N GLU A 53 10.67 -10.27 -3.55
CA GLU A 53 11.21 -11.08 -4.64
C GLU A 53 10.39 -10.89 -5.92
N LYS A 54 9.07 -10.95 -5.82
CA LYS A 54 8.19 -10.82 -6.98
C LYS A 54 8.19 -9.42 -7.59
N VAL A 55 8.23 -8.38 -6.77
CA VAL A 55 8.29 -7.00 -7.25
C VAL A 55 9.58 -6.75 -8.03
N ASN A 56 10.70 -7.27 -7.55
CA ASN A 56 11.98 -7.13 -8.25
C ASN A 56 12.05 -7.93 -9.55
N GLU A 57 11.22 -8.96 -9.70
CA GLU A 57 11.06 -9.65 -10.99
C GLU A 57 10.22 -8.85 -11.98
N MET A 58 9.25 -8.10 -11.47
CA MET A 58 8.28 -7.35 -12.30
C MET A 58 8.81 -6.02 -12.81
N LEU A 59 9.70 -5.39 -12.05
CA LEU A 59 10.15 -4.02 -12.34
C LEU A 59 11.65 -3.98 -12.63
N PRO A 60 12.09 -3.07 -13.54
CA PRO A 60 13.51 -2.83 -13.71
C PRO A 60 14.10 -2.16 -12.48
N GLY A 61 15.35 -2.49 -12.18
CA GLY A 61 16.06 -1.96 -11.04
C GLY A 61 15.85 -2.82 -9.79
N THR A 62 16.40 -2.37 -8.67
CA THR A 62 16.34 -3.09 -7.41
C THR A 62 15.63 -2.24 -6.36
N ILE A 63 14.55 -2.79 -5.82
CA ILE A 63 13.85 -2.18 -4.68
C ILE A 63 14.37 -2.85 -3.42
N SER A 64 14.70 -2.04 -2.40
CA SER A 64 15.20 -2.59 -1.14
C SER A 64 14.10 -3.33 -0.38
N ARG A 65 14.51 -4.34 0.37
CA ARG A 65 13.56 -5.07 1.23
C ARG A 65 12.94 -4.15 2.28
N ALA A 66 13.73 -3.22 2.81
CA ALA A 66 13.22 -2.23 3.78
C ALA A 66 12.11 -1.37 3.20
N SER A 67 12.23 -0.93 1.95
CA SER A 67 11.16 -0.17 1.28
C SER A 67 9.88 -0.97 1.18
N ILE A 68 9.96 -2.24 0.83
CA ILE A 68 8.79 -3.13 0.75
C ILE A 68 8.16 -3.30 2.13
N ILE A 69 8.93 -3.63 3.15
CA ILE A 69 8.42 -3.83 4.52
C ILE A 69 7.74 -2.55 5.02
N ASN A 70 8.38 -1.40 4.84
CA ASN A 70 7.82 -0.13 5.29
C ASN A 70 6.51 0.19 4.57
N PHE A 71 6.45 -0.06 3.27
CA PHE A 71 5.22 0.17 2.51
C PHE A 71 4.09 -0.76 2.93
N LEU A 72 4.37 -2.06 3.10
CA LEU A 72 3.34 -3.02 3.52
C LEU A 72 2.79 -2.66 4.90
N ASN A 73 3.65 -2.32 5.85
CA ASN A 73 3.21 -1.93 7.19
C ASN A 73 2.45 -0.61 7.19
N ALA A 74 2.89 0.37 6.42
CA ALA A 74 2.15 1.63 6.26
C ALA A 74 0.77 1.38 5.64
N SER A 75 0.67 0.46 4.69
CA SER A 75 -0.59 0.10 4.04
C SER A 75 -1.55 -0.60 4.99
N VAL A 76 -1.05 -1.38 5.94
CA VAL A 76 -1.87 -1.93 7.04
C VAL A 76 -2.44 -0.79 7.88
N GLU A 77 -1.59 0.15 8.30
CA GLU A 77 -2.01 1.31 9.09
C GLU A 77 -3.03 2.17 8.35
N ASN A 78 -2.89 2.30 7.04
CA ASN A 78 -3.79 3.09 6.19
C ASN A 78 -5.09 2.37 5.83
N GLY A 79 -5.27 1.13 6.26
CA GLY A 79 -6.50 0.38 6.01
C GLY A 79 -6.60 -0.28 4.63
N LEU A 80 -5.50 -0.35 3.90
CA LEU A 80 -5.47 -0.97 2.57
C LEU A 80 -5.22 -2.47 2.63
N LEU A 81 -4.42 -2.91 3.60
CA LEU A 81 -4.00 -4.30 3.77
C LEU A 81 -4.34 -4.80 5.17
N ASP A 82 -4.48 -6.11 5.27
CA ASP A 82 -4.53 -6.85 6.52
C ASP A 82 -3.30 -7.74 6.65
N TYR A 83 -3.12 -8.31 7.82
CA TYR A 83 -2.05 -9.28 8.04
C TYR A 83 -2.45 -10.29 9.10
N ILE A 84 -1.77 -11.43 9.08
CA ILE A 84 -1.73 -12.37 10.19
C ILE A 84 -0.29 -12.50 10.64
N GLU A 85 -0.09 -12.84 11.90
CA GLU A 85 1.24 -13.11 12.43
C GLU A 85 1.48 -14.62 12.46
N THR A 86 2.70 -15.02 12.10
CA THR A 86 3.12 -16.40 12.19
C THR A 86 4.49 -16.47 12.84
N THR A 87 4.82 -17.61 13.45
CA THR A 87 6.14 -17.85 14.01
C THR A 87 6.97 -18.65 13.03
N GLY A 88 8.26 -18.33 12.96
CA GLY A 88 9.21 -19.05 12.13
C GLY A 88 10.60 -18.99 12.76
N LYS A 89 11.58 -19.46 12.02
CA LYS A 89 12.99 -19.32 12.44
C LYS A 89 13.32 -17.83 12.55
N GLY A 90 13.52 -17.30 13.74
CA GLY A 90 13.82 -15.89 13.96
C GLY A 90 12.67 -15.09 14.56
N GLY A 91 11.58 -15.72 14.98
CA GLY A 91 10.49 -15.07 15.69
C GLY A 91 9.24 -14.83 14.86
N TYR A 92 8.50 -13.78 15.20
CA TYR A 92 7.26 -13.44 14.54
C TYR A 92 7.49 -12.77 13.20
N ARG A 93 6.64 -13.08 12.23
CA ARG A 93 6.59 -12.35 10.96
C ARG A 93 5.14 -12.14 10.55
N ARG A 94 4.92 -11.09 9.79
CA ARG A 94 3.61 -10.80 9.23
C ARG A 94 3.47 -11.44 7.85
N LEU A 95 2.28 -11.96 7.58
CA LEU A 95 1.86 -12.38 6.26
C LEU A 95 0.72 -11.46 5.83
N TYR A 96 0.86 -10.81 4.71
CA TYR A 96 -0.04 -9.74 4.27
C TYR A 96 -1.05 -10.23 3.27
N THR A 97 -2.24 -9.62 3.31
CA THR A 97 -3.30 -9.84 2.32
C THR A 97 -4.03 -8.51 2.08
N SER A 98 -4.72 -8.38 0.96
CA SER A 98 -5.51 -7.18 0.71
C SER A 98 -6.74 -7.15 1.62
N LYS A 99 -6.96 -6.01 2.27
CA LYS A 99 -8.19 -5.75 3.02
C LYS A 99 -9.26 -5.22 2.07
N LEU A 100 -8.86 -4.37 1.14
CA LEU A 100 -9.71 -3.80 0.11
C LEU A 100 -9.30 -4.38 -1.24
N SER A 101 -10.28 -4.66 -2.09
CA SER A 101 -10.02 -5.02 -3.48
C SER A 101 -9.51 -3.78 -4.24
N LYS A 102 -9.07 -3.97 -5.47
CA LYS A 102 -8.64 -2.84 -6.31
C LYS A 102 -9.75 -1.81 -6.50
N PRO A 103 -11.01 -2.20 -6.87
CA PRO A 103 -12.10 -1.23 -6.95
C PRO A 103 -12.45 -0.57 -5.63
N GLU A 104 -12.42 -1.31 -4.52
CA GLU A 104 -12.66 -0.76 -3.19
C GLU A 104 -11.59 0.24 -2.79
N THR A 105 -10.34 -0.03 -3.13
CA THR A 105 -9.22 0.89 -2.88
C THR A 105 -9.44 2.20 -3.65
N THR A 106 -9.86 2.12 -4.91
CA THR A 106 -10.18 3.30 -5.71
C THR A 106 -11.27 4.15 -5.04
N LYS A 107 -12.34 3.51 -4.58
CA LYS A 107 -13.44 4.20 -3.89
C LYS A 107 -12.96 4.85 -2.59
N TYR A 108 -12.16 4.14 -1.83
CA TYR A 108 -11.62 4.61 -0.55
C TYR A 108 -10.76 5.86 -0.74
N LEU A 109 -9.80 5.81 -1.67
CA LEU A 109 -8.93 6.95 -1.96
C LEU A 109 -9.71 8.13 -2.54
N SER A 110 -10.65 7.87 -3.44
CA SER A 110 -11.52 8.90 -4.01
C SER A 110 -12.36 9.60 -2.94
N ALA A 111 -12.89 8.84 -1.98
CA ALA A 111 -13.68 9.39 -0.90
C ALA A 111 -12.84 10.31 0.00
N ILE A 112 -11.60 9.93 0.29
CA ILE A 112 -10.69 10.77 1.09
C ILE A 112 -10.42 12.10 0.38
N VAL A 113 -10.10 12.06 -0.91
CA VAL A 113 -9.83 13.27 -1.70
C VAL A 113 -11.06 14.14 -1.79
N LYS A 114 -12.21 13.53 -2.09
CA LYS A 114 -13.50 14.26 -2.20
C LYS A 114 -13.84 14.97 -0.90
N GLU A 115 -13.66 14.30 0.23
CA GLU A 115 -13.94 14.89 1.53
C GLU A 115 -13.02 16.08 1.80
N ARG A 116 -11.76 15.99 1.44
CA ARG A 116 -10.82 17.10 1.58
C ARG A 116 -11.21 18.30 0.70
N LEU A 117 -11.73 18.03 -0.51
CA LEU A 117 -12.19 19.09 -1.41
C LEU A 117 -13.41 19.82 -0.90
N GLN A 118 -14.23 19.16 -0.08
CA GLN A 118 -15.43 19.79 0.51
C GLN A 118 -15.12 20.92 1.49
N THR A 119 -13.87 21.04 1.92
CA THR A 119 -13.43 22.10 2.83
C THR A 119 -12.95 23.36 2.12
N LEU A 120 -13.01 23.39 0.80
CA LEU A 120 -12.59 24.55 0.01
C LEU A 120 -13.51 25.77 0.18
#